data_ddca53d3c1dee1aa6a40982f70c0b875
#
_entry.id   ddca53d3c1dee1aa6a40982f70c0b875
#
_cell.length_a   1.000
_cell.length_b   1.000
_cell.length_c   1.000
_cell.angle_alpha   90.00
_cell.angle_beta   90.00
_cell.angle_gamma   90.00
#
_symmetry.space_group_name_H-M   'P 1'
#
loop_
_entity.id
_entity.type
_entity.pdbx_description
1 polymer ?
#
loop_
_entity_poly.entity_id
_entity_poly.type
_entity_poly.pdbx_seq_one_letter_code
_entity_poly.pdbx_strand_id
1 'polypeptide(L)'
;MATIRQIKSGKWCAEVRKNGQYLSRSFLTKTDAVRWSREVEIKVERDELNGDSSLRTTPLTTLLKRYQREFSRNKKGGKNECYRIEAFLKRGISATPLSQLTPLKLAQYRDTRLKEVQPDTINRELVIISHCLTVARTEWGYPLPHIPIPKAKGGSSARQRRLEGDEEDKLLKQLTTPYQSAVVILALETAMRRGERCGLTWGDVHLKKRIVHLTTTKNGEARSVPLSPLAIQTLQALPRRIDGSVLGYRCTHSITRFFKRACLRAGIENLRLHDLRHEATSRLFEKGFNMMEVATITGHKDLRMLRRYTHLRAEDLARRLG
;
A
#
# COMPACT_ATOMS: atom_id res chain seq x y z
N MET A 1 -20.89 -32.07 34.44
CA MET A 1 -20.22 -33.25 35.03
C MET A 1 -19.77 -34.16 33.88
N ALA A 2 -18.55 -34.70 34.00
CA ALA A 2 -18.04 -35.68 33.06
C ALA A 2 -18.53 -37.07 33.40
N THR A 3 -18.93 -37.86 32.41
CA THR A 3 -19.25 -39.27 32.54
C THR A 3 -18.18 -40.10 31.84
N ILE A 4 -17.59 -41.07 32.54
CA ILE A 4 -16.53 -41.93 31.99
C ILE A 4 -17.02 -43.38 32.07
N ARG A 5 -17.04 -44.07 30.92
CA ARG A 5 -17.49 -45.47 30.83
C ARG A 5 -16.62 -46.27 29.85
N GLN A 6 -16.49 -47.55 30.08
CA GLN A 6 -15.90 -48.44 29.13
C GLN A 6 -16.91 -48.83 28.06
N ILE A 7 -16.51 -48.74 26.79
CA ILE A 7 -17.37 -49.12 25.65
C ILE A 7 -17.04 -50.53 25.17
N LYS A 8 -17.94 -51.15 24.38
CA LYS A 8 -17.83 -52.51 23.90
C LYS A 8 -16.49 -52.88 23.20
N SER A 9 -15.79 -51.86 22.66
CA SER A 9 -14.47 -52.02 22.04
C SER A 9 -13.30 -52.08 23.03
N GLY A 10 -13.58 -52.12 24.35
CA GLY A 10 -12.54 -52.10 25.40
C GLY A 10 -11.96 -50.73 25.71
N LYS A 11 -12.28 -49.69 24.92
CA LYS A 11 -11.80 -48.31 25.12
C LYS A 11 -12.65 -47.60 26.19
N TRP A 12 -12.06 -46.54 26.78
CA TRP A 12 -12.71 -45.69 27.73
C TRP A 12 -13.28 -44.45 27.02
N CYS A 13 -14.58 -44.23 27.09
CA CYS A 13 -15.26 -43.05 26.55
C CYS A 13 -15.49 -42.04 27.68
N ALA A 14 -14.99 -40.82 27.49
CA ALA A 14 -15.28 -39.68 28.35
C ALA A 14 -16.31 -38.76 27.64
N GLU A 15 -17.37 -38.41 28.34
CA GLU A 15 -18.42 -37.50 27.87
C GLU A 15 -18.53 -36.35 28.86
N VAL A 16 -18.39 -35.13 28.37
CA VAL A 16 -18.53 -33.91 29.17
C VAL A 16 -19.77 -33.15 28.70
N ARG A 17 -20.72 -32.93 29.63
CA ARG A 17 -21.91 -32.11 29.41
C ARG A 17 -21.89 -30.95 30.39
N LYS A 18 -21.63 -29.75 29.91
CA LYS A 18 -21.57 -28.54 30.75
C LYS A 18 -21.91 -27.31 29.91
N ASN A 19 -22.62 -26.35 30.46
CA ASN A 19 -23.01 -25.09 29.81
C ASN A 19 -23.64 -25.28 28.40
N GLY A 20 -24.49 -26.32 28.22
CA GLY A 20 -25.12 -26.60 26.93
C GLY A 20 -24.24 -27.27 25.89
N GLN A 21 -22.97 -27.55 26.21
CA GLN A 21 -22.06 -28.26 25.33
C GLN A 21 -22.00 -29.74 25.64
N TYR A 22 -21.85 -30.56 24.58
CA TYR A 22 -21.62 -32.00 24.65
C TYR A 22 -20.34 -32.33 23.87
N LEU A 23 -19.36 -32.87 24.57
CA LEU A 23 -18.09 -33.32 24.00
C LEU A 23 -17.85 -34.76 24.43
N SER A 24 -17.47 -35.62 23.49
CA SER A 24 -17.17 -37.02 23.74
C SER A 24 -15.89 -37.44 23.03
N ARG A 25 -15.06 -38.22 23.71
CA ARG A 25 -13.81 -38.78 23.15
C ARG A 25 -13.50 -40.13 23.79
N SER A 26 -12.94 -41.06 22.97
CA SER A 26 -12.53 -42.39 23.42
C SER A 26 -10.98 -42.49 23.56
N PHE A 27 -10.57 -43.21 24.63
CA PHE A 27 -9.16 -43.39 25.03
C PHE A 27 -8.85 -44.84 25.27
N LEU A 28 -7.58 -45.20 25.20
CA LEU A 28 -7.10 -46.54 25.50
C LEU A 28 -7.07 -46.81 27.02
N THR A 29 -6.78 -45.78 27.82
CA THR A 29 -6.71 -45.90 29.28
C THR A 29 -7.77 -45.04 29.97
N LYS A 30 -8.21 -45.48 31.17
CA LYS A 30 -9.11 -44.71 32.01
C LYS A 30 -8.46 -43.41 32.49
N THR A 31 -7.19 -43.41 32.76
CA THR A 31 -6.43 -42.26 33.23
C THR A 31 -6.45 -41.13 32.22
N ASP A 32 -6.24 -41.44 30.92
CA ASP A 32 -6.29 -40.44 29.87
C ASP A 32 -7.68 -39.88 29.67
N ALA A 33 -8.72 -40.70 29.79
CA ALA A 33 -10.11 -40.28 29.74
C ALA A 33 -10.45 -39.29 30.87
N VAL A 34 -9.96 -39.58 32.11
CA VAL A 34 -10.15 -38.68 33.28
C VAL A 34 -9.37 -37.38 33.09
N ARG A 35 -8.14 -37.43 32.64
CA ARG A 35 -7.30 -36.23 32.39
C ARG A 35 -7.99 -35.33 31.36
N TRP A 36 -8.39 -35.90 30.24
CA TRP A 36 -9.05 -35.17 29.18
C TRP A 36 -10.38 -34.54 29.65
N SER A 37 -11.18 -35.27 30.41
CA SER A 37 -12.45 -34.75 30.90
C SER A 37 -12.26 -33.55 31.83
N ARG A 38 -11.26 -33.57 32.71
CA ARG A 38 -10.92 -32.42 33.58
C ARG A 38 -10.41 -31.23 32.79
N GLU A 39 -9.53 -31.44 31.81
CA GLU A 39 -9.06 -30.36 30.93
C GLU A 39 -10.21 -29.73 30.16
N VAL A 40 -11.16 -30.54 29.65
CA VAL A 40 -12.33 -30.04 28.93
C VAL A 40 -13.27 -29.30 29.87
N GLU A 41 -13.53 -29.79 31.08
CA GLU A 41 -14.37 -29.09 32.07
C GLU A 41 -13.79 -27.74 32.45
N ILE A 42 -12.46 -27.61 32.64
CA ILE A 42 -11.78 -26.36 32.93
C ILE A 42 -11.89 -25.41 31.73
N LYS A 43 -11.72 -25.90 30.49
CA LYS A 43 -11.87 -25.11 29.28
C LYS A 43 -13.32 -24.62 29.08
N VAL A 44 -14.31 -25.45 29.41
CA VAL A 44 -15.74 -25.07 29.39
C VAL A 44 -16.03 -24.02 30.46
N GLU A 45 -15.45 -24.16 31.66
CA GLU A 45 -15.61 -23.17 32.76
C GLU A 45 -14.99 -21.82 32.41
N ARG A 46 -13.85 -21.84 31.75
CA ARG A 46 -13.15 -20.62 31.28
C ARG A 46 -13.74 -20.05 29.98
N ASP A 47 -14.83 -20.62 29.49
CA ASP A 47 -15.45 -20.26 28.20
C ASP A 47 -14.51 -20.39 26.98
N GLU A 48 -13.38 -21.07 27.17
CA GLU A 48 -12.36 -21.26 26.12
C GLU A 48 -12.86 -22.18 24.98
N LEU A 49 -13.87 -23.04 25.24
CA LEU A 49 -14.51 -23.90 24.24
C LEU A 49 -15.70 -23.26 23.55
N ASN A 50 -16.28 -22.24 24.13
CA ASN A 50 -17.40 -21.50 23.52
C ASN A 50 -16.94 -20.49 22.47
N GLY A 51 -15.64 -20.42 22.18
CA GLY A 51 -15.09 -19.38 21.34
C GLY A 51 -15.87 -18.10 21.62
N ASP A 52 -15.31 -17.21 22.38
CA ASP A 52 -15.88 -16.00 22.99
C ASP A 52 -17.20 -15.58 22.33
N SER A 53 -18.29 -15.52 23.09
CA SER A 53 -19.62 -15.12 22.57
C SER A 53 -19.53 -13.81 21.77
N SER A 54 -18.53 -12.98 22.11
CA SER A 54 -18.20 -11.76 21.39
C SER A 54 -17.89 -12.00 19.90
N LEU A 55 -17.23 -13.10 19.52
CA LEU A 55 -16.93 -13.41 18.12
C LEU A 55 -18.17 -13.76 17.31
N ARG A 56 -19.22 -14.32 17.95
CA ARG A 56 -20.47 -14.69 17.28
C ARG A 56 -21.35 -13.48 17.01
N THR A 57 -21.31 -12.49 17.89
CA THR A 57 -22.16 -11.30 17.82
C THR A 57 -21.48 -10.12 17.14
N THR A 58 -20.15 -10.05 17.16
CA THR A 58 -19.38 -8.93 16.58
C THR A 58 -19.16 -9.13 15.09
N PRO A 59 -19.72 -8.28 14.23
CA PRO A 59 -19.42 -8.31 12.79
C PRO A 59 -18.06 -7.64 12.48
N LEU A 60 -17.46 -8.00 11.36
CA LEU A 60 -16.22 -7.40 10.87
C LEU A 60 -16.32 -5.88 10.72
N THR A 61 -17.51 -5.36 10.45
CA THR A 61 -17.83 -3.92 10.42
C THR A 61 -17.39 -3.20 11.69
N THR A 62 -17.62 -3.78 12.86
CA THR A 62 -17.28 -3.18 14.17
C THR A 62 -15.76 -2.99 14.28
N LEU A 63 -14.99 -4.02 13.94
CA LEU A 63 -13.53 -3.95 13.97
C LEU A 63 -13.00 -2.91 12.98
N LEU A 64 -13.50 -2.91 11.76
CA LEU A 64 -13.04 -1.97 10.71
C LEU A 64 -13.36 -0.52 11.06
N LYS A 65 -14.53 -0.22 11.64
CA LYS A 65 -14.87 1.13 12.11
C LYS A 65 -13.96 1.58 13.25
N ARG A 66 -13.67 0.68 14.20
CA ARG A 66 -12.71 0.94 15.28
C ARG A 66 -11.31 1.19 14.72
N TYR A 67 -10.85 0.32 13.82
CA TYR A 67 -9.56 0.45 13.16
C TYR A 67 -9.44 1.76 12.36
N GLN A 68 -10.49 2.15 11.65
CA GLN A 68 -10.53 3.43 10.92
C GLN A 68 -10.34 4.62 11.86
N ARG A 69 -11.01 4.60 13.03
CA ARG A 69 -10.94 5.67 14.03
C ARG A 69 -9.58 5.73 14.71
N GLU A 70 -9.05 4.60 15.16
CA GLU A 70 -7.87 4.54 16.02
C GLU A 70 -6.56 4.51 15.23
N PHE A 71 -6.53 3.88 14.07
CA PHE A 71 -5.31 3.68 13.28
C PHE A 71 -5.29 4.45 11.96
N SER A 72 -6.34 4.29 11.12
CA SER A 72 -6.26 4.79 9.75
C SER A 72 -6.21 6.31 9.67
N ARG A 73 -6.96 7.02 10.50
CA ARG A 73 -7.00 8.50 10.51
C ARG A 73 -5.66 9.13 10.86
N ASN A 74 -4.86 8.46 11.68
CA ASN A 74 -3.57 8.97 12.16
C ASN A 74 -2.41 8.67 11.19
N LYS A 75 -2.64 7.87 10.15
CA LYS A 75 -1.61 7.55 9.14
C LYS A 75 -1.45 8.69 8.13
N LYS A 76 -0.23 8.95 7.67
CA LYS A 76 0.07 9.91 6.60
C LYS A 76 -0.74 9.67 5.30
N GLY A 77 -1.11 8.42 5.02
CA GLY A 77 -1.99 8.00 3.91
C GLY A 77 -3.43 7.68 4.31
N GLY A 78 -3.83 8.00 5.53
CA GLY A 78 -5.06 7.54 6.18
C GLY A 78 -6.33 7.89 5.42
N LYS A 79 -6.40 9.07 4.79
CA LYS A 79 -7.57 9.45 3.99
C LYS A 79 -7.93 8.42 2.92
N ASN A 80 -6.93 7.92 2.18
CA ASN A 80 -7.16 6.89 1.15
C ASN A 80 -7.48 5.51 1.76
N GLU A 81 -6.91 5.20 2.92
CA GLU A 81 -7.23 3.97 3.65
C GLU A 81 -8.67 4.02 4.16
N CYS A 82 -9.11 5.15 4.73
CA CYS A 82 -10.49 5.36 5.15
C CYS A 82 -11.48 5.19 3.98
N TYR A 83 -11.23 5.77 2.82
CA TYR A 83 -12.08 5.56 1.64
C TYR A 83 -12.20 4.09 1.23
N ARG A 84 -11.10 3.32 1.32
CA ARG A 84 -11.16 1.87 1.04
C ARG A 84 -11.96 1.12 2.08
N ILE A 85 -11.81 1.46 3.35
CA ILE A 85 -12.61 0.87 4.43
C ILE A 85 -14.10 1.18 4.20
N GLU A 86 -14.47 2.42 3.91
CA GLU A 86 -15.85 2.82 3.63
C GLU A 86 -16.44 2.08 2.41
N ALA A 87 -15.64 1.90 1.35
CA ALA A 87 -16.05 1.12 0.20
C ALA A 87 -16.25 -0.37 0.55
N PHE A 88 -15.39 -0.94 1.41
CA PHE A 88 -15.52 -2.29 1.91
C PHE A 88 -16.75 -2.46 2.82
N LEU A 89 -17.03 -1.50 3.69
CA LEU A 89 -18.18 -1.54 4.61
C LEU A 89 -19.54 -1.62 3.87
N LYS A 90 -19.60 -1.19 2.62
CA LYS A 90 -20.79 -1.32 1.76
C LYS A 90 -20.98 -2.74 1.19
N ARG A 91 -20.08 -3.66 1.47
CA ARG A 91 -20.09 -5.04 0.96
C ARG A 91 -20.62 -6.00 2.01
N GLY A 92 -21.41 -6.98 1.58
CA GLY A 92 -22.06 -7.95 2.47
C GLY A 92 -21.11 -8.69 3.41
N ILE A 93 -19.88 -8.95 2.97
CA ILE A 93 -18.85 -9.59 3.81
C ILE A 93 -18.54 -8.78 5.08
N SER A 94 -18.70 -7.48 5.08
CA SER A 94 -18.45 -6.63 6.26
C SER A 94 -19.39 -6.94 7.43
N ALA A 95 -20.59 -7.43 7.15
CA ALA A 95 -21.57 -7.85 8.15
C ALA A 95 -21.31 -9.25 8.72
N THR A 96 -20.31 -9.99 8.19
CA THR A 96 -20.00 -11.35 8.65
C THR A 96 -19.54 -11.33 10.11
N PRO A 97 -20.14 -12.13 11.01
CA PRO A 97 -19.64 -12.34 12.36
C PRO A 97 -18.21 -12.87 12.34
N LEU A 98 -17.39 -12.45 13.30
CA LEU A 98 -15.98 -12.83 13.35
C LEU A 98 -15.77 -14.34 13.46
N SER A 99 -16.67 -15.04 14.16
CA SER A 99 -16.66 -16.51 14.26
C SER A 99 -16.85 -17.23 12.92
N GLN A 100 -17.47 -16.55 11.95
CA GLN A 100 -17.74 -17.09 10.61
C GLN A 100 -16.76 -16.57 9.55
N LEU A 101 -15.80 -15.71 9.93
CA LEU A 101 -14.84 -15.17 9.00
C LEU A 101 -13.75 -16.21 8.72
N THR A 102 -13.83 -16.84 7.56
CA THR A 102 -12.92 -17.90 7.13
C THR A 102 -12.07 -17.46 5.94
N PRO A 103 -10.91 -18.11 5.69
CA PRO A 103 -10.14 -17.88 4.46
C PRO A 103 -10.98 -18.07 3.18
N LEU A 104 -11.93 -19.02 3.21
CA LEU A 104 -12.83 -19.28 2.07
C LEU A 104 -13.74 -18.06 1.79
N LYS A 105 -14.36 -17.46 2.81
CA LYS A 105 -15.17 -16.24 2.61
C LYS A 105 -14.36 -15.06 2.09
N LEU A 106 -13.11 -14.91 2.55
CA LEU A 106 -12.20 -13.89 2.04
C LEU A 106 -11.77 -14.17 0.60
N ALA A 107 -11.60 -15.44 0.22
CA ALA A 107 -11.34 -15.83 -1.15
C ALA A 107 -12.54 -15.54 -2.07
N GLN A 108 -13.75 -15.89 -1.65
CA GLN A 108 -14.98 -15.57 -2.39
C GLN A 108 -15.14 -14.05 -2.58
N TYR A 109 -14.88 -13.26 -1.53
CA TYR A 109 -14.85 -11.80 -1.65
C TYR A 109 -13.81 -11.33 -2.68
N ARG A 110 -12.56 -11.84 -2.59
CA ARG A 110 -11.50 -11.53 -3.55
C ARG A 110 -11.95 -11.83 -4.97
N ASP A 111 -12.50 -13.02 -5.22
CA ASP A 111 -12.83 -13.48 -6.57
C ASP A 111 -14.02 -12.70 -7.17
N THR A 112 -15.02 -12.37 -6.32
CA THR A 112 -16.11 -11.49 -6.73
C THR A 112 -15.59 -10.09 -7.06
N ARG A 113 -14.69 -9.57 -6.22
CA ARG A 113 -14.15 -8.21 -6.35
C ARG A 113 -13.21 -8.07 -7.55
N LEU A 114 -12.51 -9.15 -7.94
CA LEU A 114 -11.65 -9.18 -9.13
C LEU A 114 -12.41 -8.96 -10.45
N LYS A 115 -13.73 -9.19 -10.48
CA LYS A 115 -14.57 -8.84 -11.63
C LYS A 115 -14.75 -7.33 -11.80
N GLU A 116 -14.51 -6.54 -10.74
CA GLU A 116 -14.75 -5.08 -10.72
C GLU A 116 -13.45 -4.27 -10.71
N VAL A 117 -12.37 -4.80 -10.13
CA VAL A 117 -11.12 -4.08 -9.94
C VAL A 117 -9.89 -4.93 -10.22
N GLN A 118 -8.77 -4.25 -10.47
CA GLN A 118 -7.48 -4.90 -10.70
C GLN A 118 -6.94 -5.59 -9.43
N PRO A 119 -6.12 -6.67 -9.57
CA PRO A 119 -5.53 -7.41 -8.46
C PRO A 119 -4.82 -6.55 -7.42
N ASP A 120 -4.11 -5.50 -7.84
CA ASP A 120 -3.43 -4.57 -6.93
C ASP A 120 -4.39 -3.82 -6.02
N THR A 121 -5.60 -3.54 -6.49
CA THR A 121 -6.62 -2.83 -5.69
C THR A 121 -7.16 -3.74 -4.62
N ILE A 122 -7.56 -4.97 -4.97
CA ILE A 122 -8.08 -5.93 -3.98
C ILE A 122 -7.01 -6.35 -2.99
N ASN A 123 -5.76 -6.53 -3.40
CA ASN A 123 -4.67 -6.85 -2.48
C ASN A 123 -4.47 -5.74 -1.43
N ARG A 124 -4.65 -4.46 -1.80
CA ARG A 124 -4.62 -3.34 -0.85
C ARG A 124 -5.81 -3.35 0.11
N GLU A 125 -7.00 -3.72 -0.36
CA GLU A 125 -8.18 -3.91 0.50
C GLU A 125 -7.93 -5.04 1.51
N LEU A 126 -7.43 -6.18 1.04
CA LEU A 126 -7.14 -7.35 1.88
C LEU A 126 -6.02 -7.11 2.90
N VAL A 127 -5.01 -6.30 2.57
CA VAL A 127 -3.94 -5.90 3.52
C VAL A 127 -4.52 -5.10 4.68
N ILE A 128 -5.49 -4.22 4.44
CA ILE A 128 -6.16 -3.46 5.51
C ILE A 128 -6.91 -4.41 6.43
N ILE A 129 -7.65 -5.36 5.88
CA ILE A 129 -8.39 -6.38 6.64
C ILE A 129 -7.42 -7.22 7.48
N SER A 130 -6.34 -7.70 6.87
CA SER A 130 -5.29 -8.47 7.54
C SER A 130 -4.72 -7.74 8.75
N HIS A 131 -4.36 -6.48 8.58
CA HIS A 131 -3.80 -5.67 9.67
C HIS A 131 -4.85 -5.38 10.75
N CYS A 132 -6.09 -5.09 10.37
CA CYS A 132 -7.19 -4.90 11.31
C CYS A 132 -7.41 -6.15 12.18
N LEU A 133 -7.44 -7.35 11.58
CA LEU A 133 -7.59 -8.61 12.32
C LEU A 133 -6.38 -8.90 13.22
N THR A 134 -5.17 -8.54 12.78
CA THR A 134 -3.97 -8.64 13.61
C THR A 134 -4.08 -7.75 14.83
N VAL A 135 -4.40 -6.47 14.65
CA VAL A 135 -4.60 -5.51 15.77
C VAL A 135 -5.70 -5.98 16.71
N ALA A 136 -6.82 -6.47 16.15
CA ALA A 136 -7.92 -6.99 16.98
C ALA A 136 -7.46 -8.12 17.89
N ARG A 137 -6.60 -9.00 17.39
CA ARG A 137 -6.05 -10.11 18.17
C ARG A 137 -4.97 -9.67 19.16
N THR A 138 -4.03 -8.79 18.75
CA THR A 138 -2.85 -8.45 19.56
C THR A 138 -3.07 -7.30 20.53
N GLU A 139 -3.96 -6.37 20.20
CA GLU A 139 -4.13 -5.13 20.98
C GLU A 139 -5.52 -4.99 21.60
N TRP A 140 -6.57 -5.55 20.95
CA TRP A 140 -7.95 -5.41 21.45
C TRP A 140 -8.45 -6.64 22.21
N GLY A 141 -7.64 -7.69 22.35
CA GLY A 141 -7.96 -8.87 23.13
C GLY A 141 -9.03 -9.78 22.52
N TYR A 142 -9.36 -9.64 21.23
CA TYR A 142 -10.26 -10.58 20.58
C TYR A 142 -9.57 -11.94 20.40
N PRO A 143 -10.16 -13.07 20.84
CA PRO A 143 -9.57 -14.40 20.71
C PRO A 143 -9.67 -14.95 19.27
N LEU A 144 -9.28 -14.13 18.30
CA LEU A 144 -9.32 -14.48 16.88
C LEU A 144 -8.18 -15.46 16.53
N PRO A 145 -8.48 -16.56 15.82
CA PRO A 145 -7.43 -17.38 15.23
C PRO A 145 -6.67 -16.61 14.17
N HIS A 146 -5.48 -17.09 13.80
CA HIS A 146 -4.81 -16.58 12.62
C HIS A 146 -5.61 -16.96 11.37
N ILE A 147 -6.11 -15.96 10.64
CA ILE A 147 -6.87 -16.15 9.39
C ILE A 147 -5.94 -15.83 8.22
N PRO A 148 -5.49 -16.84 7.44
CA PRO A 148 -4.73 -16.60 6.22
C PRO A 148 -5.50 -15.75 5.23
N ILE A 149 -4.88 -14.68 4.75
CA ILE A 149 -5.52 -13.76 3.80
C ILE A 149 -5.14 -14.16 2.37
N PRO A 150 -6.12 -14.57 1.54
CA PRO A 150 -5.87 -15.00 0.18
C PRO A 150 -5.50 -13.81 -0.71
N LYS A 151 -4.30 -13.83 -1.31
CA LYS A 151 -3.86 -12.78 -2.24
C LYS A 151 -4.40 -13.05 -3.64
N ALA A 152 -4.75 -11.99 -4.36
CA ALA A 152 -5.02 -12.06 -5.79
C ALA A 152 -3.70 -12.18 -6.55
N LYS A 153 -3.64 -13.14 -7.48
CA LYS A 153 -2.51 -13.32 -8.40
C LYS A 153 -2.61 -12.29 -9.54
N GLY A 154 -1.47 -11.96 -10.11
CA GLY A 154 -1.37 -10.93 -11.12
C GLY A 154 -1.31 -9.53 -10.48
N GLY A 155 -1.13 -8.54 -11.29
CA GLY A 155 -1.01 -7.14 -10.94
C GLY A 155 -0.61 -6.37 -12.19
N SER A 156 -0.62 -5.05 -12.14
CA SER A 156 -0.12 -4.26 -13.24
C SER A 156 1.38 -4.51 -13.38
N SER A 157 1.81 -4.92 -14.58
CA SER A 157 3.22 -4.91 -14.94
C SER A 157 3.81 -3.52 -14.69
N ALA A 158 5.07 -3.48 -14.29
CA ALA A 158 5.76 -2.21 -14.11
C ALA A 158 5.71 -1.42 -15.43
N ARG A 159 5.15 -0.22 -15.36
CA ARG A 159 4.96 0.64 -16.51
C ARG A 159 6.32 1.12 -17.04
N GLN A 160 6.55 0.99 -18.35
CA GLN A 160 7.82 1.34 -19.00
C GLN A 160 7.68 2.48 -20.01
N ARG A 161 6.54 3.21 -20.02
CA ARG A 161 6.25 4.30 -20.95
C ARG A 161 7.24 5.44 -20.74
N ARG A 162 7.96 5.80 -21.78
CA ARG A 162 8.89 6.93 -21.90
C ARG A 162 8.35 7.95 -22.90
N LEU A 163 8.94 9.14 -22.96
CA LEU A 163 8.68 10.09 -24.05
C LEU A 163 9.33 9.57 -25.34
N GLU A 164 8.63 9.68 -26.45
CA GLU A 164 9.05 9.20 -27.76
C GLU A 164 9.11 10.34 -28.77
N GLY A 165 10.16 10.35 -29.58
CA GLY A 165 10.31 11.34 -30.66
C GLY A 165 10.16 12.78 -30.16
N ASP A 166 9.20 13.51 -30.74
CA ASP A 166 8.90 14.92 -30.46
C ASP A 166 7.80 15.15 -29.41
N GLU A 167 7.41 14.11 -28.65
CA GLU A 167 6.32 14.21 -27.66
C GLU A 167 6.61 15.27 -26.58
N GLU A 168 7.87 15.46 -26.18
CA GLU A 168 8.24 16.48 -25.20
C GLU A 168 7.92 17.87 -25.72
N ASP A 169 8.35 18.18 -26.94
CA ASP A 169 8.10 19.47 -27.57
C ASP A 169 6.60 19.72 -27.83
N LYS A 170 5.89 18.70 -28.32
CA LYS A 170 4.44 18.76 -28.49
C LYS A 170 3.73 19.03 -27.18
N LEU A 171 4.15 18.37 -26.10
CA LEU A 171 3.58 18.56 -24.77
C LEU A 171 3.83 19.99 -24.26
N LEU A 172 5.08 20.47 -24.33
CA LEU A 172 5.47 21.80 -23.86
C LEU A 172 4.70 22.90 -24.58
N LYS A 173 4.47 22.77 -25.89
CA LYS A 173 3.66 23.73 -26.70
C LYS A 173 2.19 23.80 -26.25
N GLN A 174 1.66 22.78 -25.60
CA GLN A 174 0.27 22.74 -25.10
C GLN A 174 0.10 23.28 -23.68
N LEU A 175 1.17 23.72 -23.04
CA LEU A 175 1.11 24.28 -21.69
C LEU A 175 0.83 25.76 -21.75
N THR A 176 -0.19 26.20 -21.01
CA THR A 176 -0.77 27.55 -21.16
C THR A 176 -0.24 28.56 -20.14
N THR A 177 0.49 28.11 -19.13
CA THR A 177 1.06 28.97 -18.10
C THR A 177 2.51 28.61 -17.77
N PRO A 178 3.35 29.56 -17.34
CA PRO A 178 4.72 29.29 -16.92
C PRO A 178 4.80 28.22 -15.81
N TYR A 179 3.82 28.19 -14.91
CA TYR A 179 3.74 27.20 -13.84
C TYR A 179 3.50 25.78 -14.36
N GLN A 180 2.69 25.61 -15.43
CA GLN A 180 2.49 24.30 -16.07
C GLN A 180 3.78 23.80 -16.71
N SER A 181 4.48 24.67 -17.43
CA SER A 181 5.79 24.34 -18.03
C SER A 181 6.81 23.97 -16.96
N ALA A 182 6.88 24.74 -15.89
CA ALA A 182 7.76 24.44 -14.76
C ALA A 182 7.44 23.08 -14.11
N VAL A 183 6.16 22.68 -13.96
CA VAL A 183 5.81 21.34 -13.45
C VAL A 183 6.40 20.24 -14.32
N VAL A 184 6.33 20.36 -15.64
CA VAL A 184 6.81 19.36 -16.59
C VAL A 184 8.34 19.35 -16.62
N ILE A 185 8.97 20.52 -16.81
CA ILE A 185 10.44 20.64 -16.87
C ILE A 185 11.08 20.14 -15.56
N LEU A 186 10.58 20.59 -14.41
CA LEU A 186 11.09 20.12 -13.11
C LEU A 186 10.86 18.62 -12.92
N ALA A 187 9.82 18.03 -13.53
CA ALA A 187 9.64 16.59 -13.48
C ALA A 187 10.76 15.85 -14.20
N LEU A 188 11.10 16.32 -15.39
CA LEU A 188 12.12 15.73 -16.27
C LEU A 188 13.54 15.98 -15.75
N GLU A 189 13.81 17.16 -15.19
CA GLU A 189 15.14 17.54 -14.77
C GLU A 189 15.53 17.07 -13.35
N THR A 190 14.56 16.83 -12.48
CA THR A 190 14.83 16.54 -11.07
C THR A 190 14.34 15.17 -10.60
N ALA A 191 13.54 14.48 -11.40
CA ALA A 191 12.86 13.24 -11.03
C ALA A 191 12.03 13.34 -9.71
N MET A 192 11.74 14.54 -9.19
CA MET A 192 10.94 14.74 -7.98
C MET A 192 9.55 14.13 -8.10
N ARG A 193 9.03 13.59 -6.98
CA ARG A 193 7.66 13.06 -6.95
C ARG A 193 6.64 14.20 -7.12
N ARG A 194 5.47 13.89 -7.68
CA ARG A 194 4.38 14.87 -7.87
C ARG A 194 4.06 15.66 -6.59
N GLY A 195 4.01 14.97 -5.45
CA GLY A 195 3.73 15.63 -4.16
C GLY A 195 4.82 16.58 -3.72
N GLU A 196 6.09 16.22 -3.94
CA GLU A 196 7.26 17.04 -3.62
C GLU A 196 7.24 18.33 -4.45
N ARG A 197 7.01 18.24 -5.77
CA ARG A 197 6.86 19.42 -6.63
C ARG A 197 5.66 20.29 -6.25
N CYS A 198 4.52 19.68 -5.92
CA CYS A 198 3.31 20.40 -5.52
C CYS A 198 3.50 21.22 -4.24
N GLY A 199 4.25 20.66 -3.28
CA GLY A 199 4.52 21.30 -1.99
C GLY A 199 5.79 22.16 -1.96
N LEU A 200 6.46 22.38 -3.10
CA LEU A 200 7.70 23.13 -3.15
C LEU A 200 7.49 24.59 -2.83
N THR A 201 8.27 25.10 -1.89
CA THR A 201 8.32 26.54 -1.53
C THR A 201 9.63 27.19 -1.96
N TRP A 202 9.64 28.51 -2.05
CA TRP A 202 10.87 29.24 -2.37
C TRP A 202 11.92 29.13 -1.26
N GLY A 203 11.53 28.85 -0.02
CA GLY A 203 12.44 28.53 1.08
C GLY A 203 13.27 27.25 0.86
N ASP A 204 12.72 26.32 0.08
CA ASP A 204 13.39 25.05 -0.24
C ASP A 204 14.37 25.19 -1.42
N VAL A 205 14.35 26.30 -2.18
CA VAL A 205 15.10 26.48 -3.42
C VAL A 205 16.36 27.32 -3.18
N HIS A 206 17.51 26.70 -3.32
CA HIS A 206 18.82 27.34 -3.14
C HIS A 206 19.52 27.51 -4.51
N LEU A 207 19.13 28.53 -5.28
CA LEU A 207 19.63 28.73 -6.63
C LEU A 207 21.16 28.87 -6.71
N LYS A 208 21.80 29.61 -5.77
CA LYS A 208 23.25 29.74 -5.71
C LYS A 208 23.96 28.39 -5.52
N LYS A 209 23.42 27.52 -4.71
CA LYS A 209 23.94 26.15 -4.48
C LYS A 209 23.47 25.15 -5.53
N ARG A 210 22.56 25.52 -6.41
CA ARG A 210 21.97 24.71 -7.48
C ARG A 210 21.28 23.46 -6.90
N ILE A 211 20.55 23.59 -5.78
CA ILE A 211 19.84 22.49 -5.12
C ILE A 211 18.43 22.92 -4.66
N VAL A 212 17.56 21.94 -4.58
CA VAL A 212 16.30 22.02 -3.83
C VAL A 212 16.42 21.12 -2.61
N HIS A 213 16.15 21.65 -1.42
CA HIS A 213 16.17 20.88 -0.19
C HIS A 213 14.76 20.45 0.19
N LEU A 214 14.45 19.16 0.12
CA LEU A 214 13.16 18.60 0.47
C LEU A 214 13.18 18.12 1.92
N THR A 215 12.61 18.90 2.82
CA THR A 215 12.54 18.62 4.27
C THR A 215 11.56 17.50 4.59
N THR A 216 10.45 17.39 3.86
CA THR A 216 9.41 16.38 4.08
C THR A 216 9.15 15.57 2.82
N THR A 217 9.56 14.31 2.83
CA THR A 217 9.27 13.37 1.73
C THR A 217 8.21 12.34 2.12
N LYS A 218 7.66 11.64 1.12
CA LYS A 218 6.73 10.52 1.37
C LYS A 218 7.33 9.46 2.29
N ASN A 219 8.64 9.30 2.23
CA ASN A 219 9.40 8.28 2.99
C ASN A 219 9.96 8.79 4.32
N GLY A 220 9.69 10.05 4.69
CA GLY A 220 10.08 10.64 5.98
C GLY A 220 11.49 11.23 6.06
N GLU A 221 12.36 10.98 5.06
CA GLU A 221 13.74 11.50 5.07
C GLU A 221 13.87 12.76 4.22
N ALA A 222 14.60 13.75 4.74
CA ALA A 222 15.01 14.92 3.98
C ALA A 222 16.06 14.53 2.92
N ARG A 223 16.05 15.22 1.79
CA ARG A 223 17.10 15.08 0.77
C ARG A 223 17.28 16.35 -0.04
N SER A 224 18.46 16.54 -0.57
CA SER A 224 18.75 17.58 -1.54
C SER A 224 18.72 17.03 -2.96
N VAL A 225 18.04 17.74 -3.85
CA VAL A 225 17.92 17.39 -5.28
C VAL A 225 18.71 18.41 -6.08
N PRO A 226 19.69 17.99 -6.88
CA PRO A 226 20.46 18.92 -7.74
C PRO A 226 19.58 19.50 -8.85
N LEU A 227 19.88 20.72 -9.23
CA LEU A 227 19.20 21.45 -10.31
C LEU A 227 20.13 21.56 -11.53
N SER A 228 19.61 21.12 -12.66
CA SER A 228 20.26 21.37 -13.97
C SER A 228 20.17 22.85 -14.35
N PRO A 229 20.96 23.32 -15.32
CA PRO A 229 20.85 24.68 -15.85
C PRO A 229 19.43 25.03 -16.31
N LEU A 230 18.75 24.11 -17.00
CA LEU A 230 17.38 24.30 -17.46
C LEU A 230 16.38 24.42 -16.29
N ALA A 231 16.54 23.60 -15.25
CA ALA A 231 15.72 23.70 -14.04
C ALA A 231 15.89 25.05 -13.33
N ILE A 232 17.14 25.57 -13.26
CA ILE A 232 17.45 26.88 -12.67
C ILE A 232 16.81 27.98 -13.50
N GLN A 233 17.01 27.98 -14.80
CA GLN A 233 16.41 28.96 -15.72
C GLN A 233 14.88 28.98 -15.61
N THR A 234 14.29 27.79 -15.57
CA THR A 234 12.83 27.63 -15.39
C THR A 234 12.36 28.25 -14.07
N LEU A 235 13.07 27.98 -12.97
CA LEU A 235 12.72 28.54 -11.66
C LEU A 235 12.91 30.05 -11.61
N GLN A 236 13.96 30.60 -12.22
CA GLN A 236 14.24 32.02 -12.27
C GLN A 236 13.17 32.80 -13.07
N ALA A 237 12.63 32.19 -14.12
CA ALA A 237 11.58 32.78 -14.95
C ALA A 237 10.19 32.79 -14.30
N LEU A 238 10.00 32.07 -13.17
CA LEU A 238 8.70 32.02 -12.50
C LEU A 238 8.43 33.29 -11.69
N PRO A 239 7.25 33.90 -11.85
CA PRO A 239 6.80 34.96 -10.95
C PRO A 239 6.74 34.47 -9.49
N ARG A 240 7.25 35.31 -8.57
CA ARG A 240 7.19 35.02 -7.13
C ARG A 240 5.76 35.19 -6.63
N ARG A 241 5.27 34.17 -5.95
CA ARG A 241 3.92 34.18 -5.35
C ARG A 241 3.98 34.64 -3.90
N ILE A 242 2.95 35.37 -3.48
CA ILE A 242 2.82 35.90 -2.11
C ILE A 242 2.74 34.75 -1.09
N ASP A 243 2.10 33.61 -1.46
CA ASP A 243 1.97 32.44 -0.60
C ASP A 243 3.27 31.62 -0.43
N GLY A 244 4.38 32.09 -1.01
CA GLY A 244 5.69 31.43 -0.95
C GLY A 244 5.81 30.13 -1.75
N SER A 245 4.73 29.67 -2.39
CA SER A 245 4.76 28.44 -3.20
C SER A 245 5.47 28.68 -4.54
N VAL A 246 6.25 27.71 -5.02
CA VAL A 246 6.93 27.80 -6.30
C VAL A 246 5.94 27.62 -7.45
N LEU A 247 5.11 26.62 -7.40
CA LEU A 247 4.24 26.21 -8.52
C LEU A 247 2.78 26.61 -8.37
N GLY A 248 2.37 27.08 -7.19
CA GLY A 248 1.01 27.60 -6.96
C GLY A 248 -0.12 26.55 -6.95
N TYR A 249 0.20 25.26 -6.88
CA TYR A 249 -0.80 24.21 -6.83
C TYR A 249 -1.07 23.75 -5.39
N ARG A 250 -2.30 23.97 -4.91
CA ARG A 250 -2.71 23.53 -3.57
C ARG A 250 -2.94 22.01 -3.48
N CYS A 251 -3.18 21.34 -4.62
CA CYS A 251 -3.44 19.92 -4.63
C CYS A 251 -2.84 19.22 -5.86
N THR A 252 -2.38 18.01 -5.63
CA THR A 252 -1.73 17.20 -6.68
C THR A 252 -2.69 16.76 -7.81
N HIS A 253 -4.01 16.77 -7.56
CA HIS A 253 -5.00 16.42 -8.58
C HIS A 253 -5.08 17.48 -9.68
N SER A 254 -4.92 18.77 -9.33
CA SER A 254 -4.89 19.87 -10.31
C SER A 254 -3.77 19.68 -11.32
N ILE A 255 -2.56 19.29 -10.82
CA ILE A 255 -1.40 18.97 -11.66
C ILE A 255 -1.73 17.80 -12.61
N THR A 256 -2.30 16.73 -12.11
CA THR A 256 -2.66 15.57 -12.94
C THR A 256 -3.72 15.94 -13.99
N ARG A 257 -4.68 16.79 -13.63
CA ARG A 257 -5.78 17.19 -14.51
C ARG A 257 -5.28 18.02 -15.68
N PHE A 258 -4.47 19.07 -15.43
CA PHE A 258 -3.95 19.88 -16.54
C PHE A 258 -3.02 19.05 -17.43
N PHE A 259 -2.15 18.21 -16.85
CA PHE A 259 -1.25 17.36 -17.60
C PHE A 259 -2.01 16.43 -18.55
N LYS A 260 -3.04 15.74 -18.06
CA LYS A 260 -3.90 14.91 -18.91
C LYS A 260 -4.53 15.69 -20.07
N ARG A 261 -5.00 16.93 -19.81
CA ARG A 261 -5.57 17.80 -20.85
C ARG A 261 -4.50 18.22 -21.87
N ALA A 262 -3.28 18.54 -21.41
CA ALA A 262 -2.18 18.89 -22.29
C ALA A 262 -1.79 17.73 -23.20
N CYS A 263 -1.65 16.51 -22.66
CA CYS A 263 -1.40 15.30 -23.44
C CYS A 263 -2.48 15.09 -24.52
N LEU A 264 -3.77 15.25 -24.13
CA LEU A 264 -4.87 15.10 -25.08
C LEU A 264 -4.78 16.12 -26.23
N ARG A 265 -4.49 17.39 -25.94
CA ARG A 265 -4.31 18.43 -26.99
C ARG A 265 -3.07 18.19 -27.85
N ALA A 266 -2.03 17.60 -27.28
CA ALA A 266 -0.81 17.23 -27.99
C ALA A 266 -0.94 15.96 -28.83
N GLY A 267 -2.07 15.25 -28.77
CA GLY A 267 -2.24 13.93 -29.41
C GLY A 267 -1.37 12.83 -28.79
N ILE A 268 -0.93 12.99 -27.52
CA ILE A 268 -0.07 12.04 -26.83
C ILE A 268 -0.93 11.04 -26.07
N GLU A 269 -0.87 9.79 -26.49
CA GLU A 269 -1.62 8.72 -25.86
C GLU A 269 -0.86 8.05 -24.73
N ASN A 270 -1.60 7.56 -23.76
CA ASN A 270 -1.10 6.70 -22.69
C ASN A 270 0.11 7.25 -21.92
N LEU A 271 0.29 8.59 -21.84
CA LEU A 271 1.31 9.23 -21.02
C LEU A 271 0.71 9.75 -19.71
N ARG A 272 1.34 9.41 -18.61
CA ARG A 272 0.95 9.85 -17.26
C ARG A 272 2.03 10.75 -16.66
N LEU A 273 1.64 11.69 -15.81
CA LEU A 273 2.58 12.57 -15.13
C LEU A 273 3.70 11.84 -14.36
N HIS A 274 3.44 10.62 -13.88
CA HIS A 274 4.46 9.82 -13.18
C HIS A 274 5.49 9.21 -14.15
N ASP A 275 5.11 9.05 -15.41
CA ASP A 275 6.03 8.53 -16.44
C ASP A 275 7.17 9.52 -16.73
N LEU A 276 6.94 10.83 -16.51
CA LEU A 276 8.01 11.84 -16.58
C LEU A 276 9.11 11.62 -15.54
N ARG A 277 8.76 11.07 -14.36
CA ARG A 277 9.78 10.69 -13.38
C ARG A 277 10.53 9.42 -13.82
N HIS A 278 9.85 8.50 -14.50
CA HIS A 278 10.51 7.35 -15.10
C HIS A 278 11.48 7.80 -16.20
N GLU A 279 11.03 8.72 -17.05
CA GLU A 279 11.85 9.36 -18.09
C GLU A 279 13.09 10.04 -17.48
N ALA A 280 12.90 10.90 -16.49
CA ALA A 280 13.98 11.57 -15.78
C ALA A 280 15.00 10.59 -15.18
N THR A 281 14.50 9.50 -14.56
CA THR A 281 15.35 8.46 -13.98
C THR A 281 16.18 7.76 -15.07
N SER A 282 15.57 7.41 -16.21
CA SER A 282 16.29 6.83 -17.35
C SER A 282 17.36 7.77 -17.90
N ARG A 283 17.03 9.07 -18.07
CA ARG A 283 17.97 10.09 -18.55
C ARG A 283 19.18 10.26 -17.62
N LEU A 284 19.02 10.09 -16.31
CA LEU A 284 20.15 10.12 -15.37
C LEU A 284 21.11 8.95 -15.64
N PHE A 285 20.60 7.73 -15.84
CA PHE A 285 21.45 6.60 -16.21
C PHE A 285 22.11 6.78 -17.59
N GLU A 286 21.38 7.31 -18.57
CA GLU A 286 21.91 7.64 -19.90
C GLU A 286 23.02 8.70 -19.85
N LYS A 287 22.97 9.64 -18.89
CA LYS A 287 24.04 10.60 -18.58
C LYS A 287 25.21 9.99 -17.81
N GLY A 288 25.21 8.69 -17.52
CA GLY A 288 26.29 7.97 -16.88
C GLY A 288 26.29 7.98 -15.35
N PHE A 289 25.26 8.53 -14.70
CA PHE A 289 25.14 8.46 -13.23
C PHE A 289 25.03 7.02 -12.77
N ASN A 290 25.73 6.67 -11.71
CA ASN A 290 25.65 5.34 -11.12
C ASN A 290 24.35 5.16 -10.30
N MET A 291 24.06 3.92 -9.93
CA MET A 291 22.82 3.57 -9.23
C MET A 291 22.63 4.30 -7.89
N MET A 292 23.72 4.54 -7.14
CA MET A 292 23.67 5.23 -5.85
C MET A 292 23.41 6.73 -6.01
N GLU A 293 24.03 7.36 -7.02
CA GLU A 293 23.78 8.76 -7.37
C GLU A 293 22.33 8.96 -7.81
N VAL A 294 21.83 8.09 -8.70
CA VAL A 294 20.43 8.12 -9.13
C VAL A 294 19.49 7.88 -7.96
N ALA A 295 19.79 6.94 -7.06
CA ALA A 295 18.97 6.69 -5.86
C ALA A 295 18.93 7.94 -4.97
N THR A 296 20.04 8.62 -4.78
CA THR A 296 20.17 9.85 -3.98
C THR A 296 19.32 10.98 -4.57
N ILE A 297 19.45 11.24 -5.88
CA ILE A 297 18.68 12.28 -6.58
C ILE A 297 17.19 11.98 -6.52
N THR A 298 16.78 10.76 -6.88
CA THR A 298 15.39 10.38 -7.03
C THR A 298 14.73 10.04 -5.68
N GLY A 299 15.51 9.70 -4.66
CA GLY A 299 15.01 9.25 -3.34
C GLY A 299 14.37 7.86 -3.38
N HIS A 300 14.98 6.91 -4.09
CA HIS A 300 14.63 5.50 -4.01
C HIS A 300 15.39 4.84 -2.86
N LYS A 301 14.66 4.30 -1.88
CA LYS A 301 15.25 3.52 -0.77
C LYS A 301 15.59 2.08 -1.18
N ASP A 302 14.78 1.50 -2.05
CA ASP A 302 14.96 0.15 -2.56
C ASP A 302 15.60 0.22 -3.95
N LEU A 303 16.88 -0.14 -4.04
CA LEU A 303 17.63 -0.13 -5.28
C LEU A 303 17.08 -1.11 -6.33
N ARG A 304 16.36 -2.15 -5.90
CA ARG A 304 15.69 -3.08 -6.82
C ARG A 304 14.72 -2.35 -7.75
N MET A 305 14.14 -1.23 -7.30
CA MET A 305 13.26 -0.42 -8.13
C MET A 305 13.99 0.30 -9.27
N LEU A 306 15.32 0.48 -9.16
CA LEU A 306 16.14 1.12 -10.18
C LEU A 306 16.71 0.11 -11.20
N ARG A 307 16.73 -1.18 -10.89
CA ARG A 307 17.26 -2.23 -11.79
C ARG A 307 16.65 -2.19 -13.20
N ARG A 308 15.39 -1.80 -13.32
CA ARG A 308 14.70 -1.69 -14.61
C ARG A 308 15.19 -0.57 -15.52
N TYR A 309 15.99 0.35 -15.00
CA TYR A 309 16.59 1.45 -15.78
C TYR A 309 18.06 1.18 -16.12
N THR A 310 18.69 0.19 -15.48
CA THR A 310 20.06 -0.20 -15.76
C THR A 310 20.05 -1.24 -16.89
N HIS A 311 19.95 -0.80 -18.12
CA HIS A 311 20.12 -1.65 -19.30
C HIS A 311 21.63 -1.80 -19.59
N LEU A 312 22.37 -2.38 -18.64
CA LEU A 312 23.78 -2.71 -18.81
C LEU A 312 23.90 -3.86 -19.81
N ARG A 313 24.33 -3.58 -21.01
CA ARG A 313 24.69 -4.59 -22.00
C ARG A 313 26.11 -5.08 -21.74
N ALA A 314 26.35 -6.37 -21.93
CA ALA A 314 27.69 -6.94 -21.74
C ALA A 314 28.73 -6.25 -22.61
N GLU A 315 28.35 -5.84 -23.82
CA GLU A 315 29.22 -5.10 -24.77
C GLU A 315 29.63 -3.71 -24.25
N ASP A 316 28.72 -3.03 -23.53
CA ASP A 316 29.02 -1.71 -22.93
C ASP A 316 29.95 -1.87 -21.73
N LEU A 317 29.80 -2.96 -20.98
CA LEU A 317 30.70 -3.29 -19.87
C LEU A 317 32.09 -3.72 -20.41
N ALA A 318 32.12 -4.55 -21.44
CA ALA A 318 33.38 -4.97 -22.08
C ALA A 318 34.20 -3.76 -22.56
N ARG A 319 33.56 -2.77 -23.19
CA ARG A 319 34.25 -1.52 -23.60
C ARG A 319 34.80 -0.69 -22.43
N ARG A 320 34.30 -0.87 -21.22
CA ARG A 320 34.81 -0.21 -20.02
C ARG A 320 35.92 -0.99 -19.32
N LEU A 321 36.03 -2.27 -19.64
CA LEU A 321 37.10 -3.13 -19.10
C LEU A 321 38.42 -3.01 -19.87
N GLY A 322 38.43 -2.38 -21.03
CA GLY A 322 39.57 -2.16 -21.91
C GLY A 322 39.45 -3.05 -23.12
#